data_7fd6b5a6edfe8353e6e3197bff9633ac
#
_entry.id   7fd6b5a6edfe8353e6e3197bff9633ac
#
_cell.length_a   1.000
_cell.length_b   1.000
_cell.length_c   1.000
_cell.angle_alpha   90.00
_cell.angle_beta   90.00
_cell.angle_gamma   90.00
#
_symmetry.space_group_name_H-M   'P 1'
#
loop_
_entity.id
_entity.type
_entity.pdbx_description
1 polymer ?
#
loop_
_entity_poly.entity_id
_entity_poly.type
_entity_poly.pdbx_seq_one_letter_code
_entity_poly.pdbx_strand_id
1 'polypeptide(L)'
;VEKMSAGLQHPNRVVGFHFFNPVAVMPLLEIARTPHTDDETTATAINVGKDLKKTMVIAKDAPGFIVNRLLTRFMGEITDAMDEGTPYDIADNALRDIGFPMTPFELFDLVGPGVALHVSETLNANLGPRYRVSPTIQRLVEKGVRTIYIKDESGKKVPNPDALALMEKGNNPSTAEQVKNRALKA
;
A
#
# COMPACT_ATOMS: atom_id res chain seq x y z
N VAL A 1 -5.09 12.77 11.11
CA VAL A 1 -6.37 13.32 11.56
C VAL A 1 -6.14 14.40 12.61
N GLU A 2 -5.31 14.14 13.63
CA GLU A 2 -5.01 15.08 14.73
C GLU A 2 -4.55 16.46 14.24
N LYS A 3 -3.60 16.51 13.30
CA LYS A 3 -3.13 17.78 12.70
C LYS A 3 -4.26 18.59 12.04
N MET A 4 -5.26 17.91 11.49
CA MET A 4 -6.43 18.56 10.85
C MET A 4 -7.42 19.08 11.88
N SER A 5 -7.51 18.45 13.05
CA SER A 5 -8.45 18.81 14.11
C SER A 5 -7.91 19.88 15.08
N ALA A 6 -6.60 20.10 15.12
CA ALA A 6 -5.94 20.95 16.12
C ALA A 6 -6.41 22.43 16.14
N GLY A 7 -6.95 22.94 15.03
CA GLY A 7 -7.48 24.32 14.94
C GLY A 7 -9.01 24.42 15.08
N LEU A 8 -9.71 23.32 15.33
CA LEU A 8 -11.16 23.31 15.41
C LEU A 8 -11.64 23.60 16.83
N GLN A 9 -12.85 24.14 16.96
CA GLN A 9 -13.49 24.42 18.26
C GLN A 9 -13.78 23.13 19.05
N HIS A 10 -14.03 22.02 18.35
CA HIS A 10 -14.39 20.73 18.94
C HIS A 10 -13.52 19.61 18.39
N PRO A 11 -12.21 19.57 18.72
CA PRO A 11 -11.30 18.52 18.22
C PRO A 11 -11.70 17.11 18.71
N ASN A 12 -12.40 17.01 19.83
CA ASN A 12 -12.95 15.76 20.36
C ASN A 12 -14.07 15.16 19.49
N ARG A 13 -14.69 15.96 18.62
CA ARG A 13 -15.76 15.54 17.70
C ARG A 13 -15.22 15.21 16.28
N VAL A 14 -13.93 14.95 16.17
CA VAL A 14 -13.26 14.62 14.89
C VAL A 14 -12.77 13.19 14.93
N VAL A 15 -13.03 12.45 13.84
CA VAL A 15 -12.57 11.09 13.60
C VAL A 15 -12.25 10.93 12.12
N GLY A 16 -11.26 10.10 11.79
CA GLY A 16 -10.94 9.78 10.40
C GLY A 16 -11.75 8.60 9.87
N PHE A 17 -12.23 8.72 8.64
CA PHE A 17 -12.85 7.64 7.87
C PHE A 17 -11.94 7.29 6.70
N HIS A 18 -11.29 6.13 6.77
CA HIS A 18 -10.42 5.66 5.70
C HIS A 18 -11.09 4.53 4.93
N PHE A 19 -11.60 4.86 3.75
CA PHE A 19 -12.22 3.93 2.81
C PHE A 19 -11.18 3.32 1.88
N PHE A 20 -11.49 2.13 1.35
CA PHE A 20 -10.68 1.45 0.35
C PHE A 20 -11.35 1.52 -1.02
N ASN A 21 -10.55 1.75 -2.06
CA ASN A 21 -11.06 1.86 -3.44
C ASN A 21 -11.24 0.48 -4.10
N PRO A 22 -12.34 0.28 -4.86
CA PRO A 22 -13.48 1.18 -5.08
C PRO A 22 -14.40 1.24 -3.85
N VAL A 23 -14.71 2.45 -3.37
CA VAL A 23 -15.44 2.66 -2.10
C VAL A 23 -16.79 1.93 -2.05
N ALA A 24 -17.51 1.87 -3.18
CA ALA A 24 -18.81 1.20 -3.25
C ALA A 24 -18.72 -0.33 -3.08
N VAL A 25 -17.57 -0.93 -3.41
CA VAL A 25 -17.37 -2.39 -3.44
C VAL A 25 -16.62 -2.89 -2.21
N MET A 26 -15.56 -2.18 -1.81
CA MET A 26 -14.70 -2.60 -0.70
C MET A 26 -15.42 -2.50 0.64
N PRO A 27 -15.54 -3.62 1.39
CA PRO A 27 -16.34 -3.62 2.62
C PRO A 27 -15.65 -2.99 3.83
N LEU A 28 -14.32 -2.91 3.83
CA LEU A 28 -13.55 -2.44 5.00
C LEU A 28 -13.56 -0.93 5.12
N LEU A 29 -13.66 -0.45 6.36
CA LEU A 29 -13.54 0.95 6.77
C LEU A 29 -12.67 1.03 8.02
N GLU A 30 -11.56 1.75 7.97
CA GLU A 30 -10.77 2.09 9.15
C GLU A 30 -11.29 3.40 9.75
N ILE A 31 -11.65 3.36 11.02
CA ILE A 31 -12.06 4.52 11.81
C ILE A 31 -10.86 4.94 12.65
N ALA A 32 -10.19 6.03 12.24
CA ALA A 32 -8.99 6.53 12.89
C ALA A 32 -9.32 7.52 14.00
N ARG A 33 -9.03 7.15 15.26
CA ARG A 33 -9.22 7.99 16.45
C ARG A 33 -7.95 8.78 16.74
N THR A 34 -8.12 10.07 17.00
CA THR A 34 -7.07 10.88 17.64
C THR A 34 -7.07 10.68 19.16
N PRO A 35 -6.05 11.13 19.90
CA PRO A 35 -6.05 11.13 21.35
C PRO A 35 -7.22 11.96 21.95
N HIS A 36 -7.77 12.90 21.20
CA HIS A 36 -8.84 13.81 21.63
C HIS A 36 -10.24 13.30 21.27
N THR A 37 -10.36 12.36 20.31
CA THR A 37 -11.68 11.84 19.85
C THR A 37 -12.43 11.19 21.02
N ASP A 38 -13.62 11.69 21.34
CA ASP A 38 -14.45 11.14 22.40
C ASP A 38 -15.17 9.85 21.97
N ASP A 39 -15.75 9.17 22.96
CA ASP A 39 -16.42 7.89 22.73
C ASP A 39 -17.78 8.06 22.03
N GLU A 40 -18.46 9.20 22.24
CA GLU A 40 -19.72 9.52 21.54
C GLU A 40 -19.48 9.70 20.04
N THR A 41 -18.44 10.43 19.66
CA THR A 41 -18.03 10.59 18.27
C THR A 41 -17.66 9.26 17.65
N THR A 42 -16.93 8.42 18.39
CA THR A 42 -16.55 7.08 17.93
C THR A 42 -17.78 6.19 17.73
N ALA A 43 -18.72 6.19 18.67
CA ALA A 43 -19.96 5.42 18.55
C ALA A 43 -20.82 5.90 17.36
N THR A 44 -20.89 7.21 17.15
CA THR A 44 -21.57 7.80 15.98
C THR A 44 -20.91 7.34 14.68
N ALA A 45 -19.59 7.39 14.61
CA ALA A 45 -18.82 6.92 13.45
C ALA A 45 -19.09 5.43 13.15
N ILE A 46 -19.13 4.58 14.18
CA ILE A 46 -19.44 3.16 14.02
C ILE A 46 -20.87 2.98 13.48
N ASN A 47 -21.86 3.73 13.98
CA ASN A 47 -23.22 3.65 13.48
C ASN A 47 -23.33 4.08 12.01
N VAL A 48 -22.68 5.18 11.62
CA VAL A 48 -22.59 5.59 10.22
C VAL A 48 -21.93 4.48 9.36
N GLY A 49 -20.86 3.86 9.84
CA GLY A 49 -20.21 2.74 9.14
C GLY A 49 -21.15 1.55 8.93
N LYS A 50 -22.01 1.22 9.93
CA LYS A 50 -23.05 0.17 9.82
C LYS A 50 -24.11 0.55 8.77
N ASP A 51 -24.59 1.78 8.78
CA ASP A 51 -25.57 2.26 7.80
C ASP A 51 -25.02 2.20 6.37
N LEU A 52 -23.72 2.45 6.21
CA LEU A 52 -23.00 2.28 4.95
C LEU A 52 -22.68 0.82 4.61
N LYS A 53 -23.12 -0.14 5.43
CA LYS A 53 -22.86 -1.59 5.29
C LYS A 53 -21.37 -1.94 5.21
N LYS A 54 -20.52 -1.22 5.98
CA LYS A 54 -19.09 -1.45 6.07
C LYS A 54 -18.74 -2.32 7.28
N THR A 55 -17.66 -3.08 7.14
CA THR A 55 -16.99 -3.74 8.25
C THR A 55 -15.97 -2.75 8.82
N MET A 56 -16.16 -2.31 10.07
CA MET A 56 -15.32 -1.30 10.68
C MET A 56 -14.19 -1.92 11.51
N VAL A 57 -13.04 -1.26 11.50
CA VAL A 57 -11.94 -1.48 12.43
C VAL A 57 -11.52 -0.15 13.04
N ILE A 58 -11.31 -0.11 14.34
CA ILE A 58 -10.84 1.09 15.04
C ILE A 58 -9.32 1.11 14.97
N ALA A 59 -8.77 2.20 14.44
CA ALA A 59 -7.33 2.44 14.36
C ALA A 59 -6.94 3.68 15.16
N LYS A 60 -5.68 3.73 15.61
CA LYS A 60 -5.06 4.96 16.11
C LYS A 60 -4.71 5.87 14.93
N ASP A 61 -4.72 7.18 15.15
CA ASP A 61 -4.19 8.16 14.19
C ASP A 61 -2.67 8.05 14.11
N ALA A 62 -2.19 7.15 13.26
CA ALA A 62 -0.79 6.85 13.06
C ALA A 62 -0.50 6.61 11.57
N PRO A 63 0.73 6.83 11.10
CA PRO A 63 1.09 6.64 9.70
C PRO A 63 0.68 5.26 9.16
N GLY A 64 -0.06 5.24 8.04
CA GLY A 64 -0.52 4.03 7.36
C GLY A 64 -1.63 3.26 8.09
N PHE A 65 -2.19 3.77 9.17
CA PHE A 65 -3.19 3.12 10.03
C PHE A 65 -2.85 1.62 10.26
N ILE A 66 -3.74 0.70 9.89
CA ILE A 66 -3.49 -0.75 10.01
C ILE A 66 -3.16 -1.35 8.65
N VAL A 67 -4.09 -1.23 7.68
CA VAL A 67 -3.98 -1.95 6.40
C VAL A 67 -2.80 -1.47 5.56
N ASN A 68 -2.65 -0.16 5.37
CA ASN A 68 -1.53 0.34 4.56
C ASN A 68 -0.17 0.04 5.20
N ARG A 69 -0.11 -0.01 6.53
CA ARG A 69 1.10 -0.41 7.25
C ARG A 69 1.48 -1.86 6.97
N LEU A 70 0.51 -2.77 7.05
CA LEU A 70 0.72 -4.19 6.74
C LEU A 70 1.03 -4.39 5.26
N LEU A 71 0.24 -3.77 4.39
CA LEU A 71 0.38 -3.89 2.95
C LEU A 71 1.73 -3.38 2.46
N THR A 72 2.17 -2.20 2.92
CA THR A 72 3.46 -1.63 2.52
C THR A 72 4.62 -2.50 3.00
N ARG A 73 4.52 -3.10 4.20
CA ARG A 73 5.55 -4.01 4.68
C ARG A 73 5.63 -5.28 3.84
N PHE A 74 4.49 -5.87 3.53
CA PHE A 74 4.36 -7.05 2.70
C PHE A 74 4.84 -6.80 1.25
N MET A 75 4.39 -5.71 0.63
CA MET A 75 4.81 -5.30 -0.71
C MET A 75 6.29 -4.93 -0.78
N GLY A 76 6.84 -4.39 0.32
CA GLY A 76 8.25 -4.05 0.44
C GLY A 76 9.16 -5.25 0.18
N GLU A 77 8.83 -6.44 0.70
CA GLU A 77 9.63 -7.64 0.45
C GLU A 77 9.65 -8.07 -1.02
N ILE A 78 8.58 -7.81 -1.77
CA ILE A 78 8.51 -8.10 -3.20
C ILE A 78 9.39 -7.13 -3.98
N THR A 79 9.31 -5.83 -3.67
CA THR A 79 10.13 -4.81 -4.32
C THR A 79 11.61 -4.94 -3.93
N ASP A 80 11.90 -5.31 -2.68
CA ASP A 80 13.26 -5.57 -2.22
C ASP A 80 13.89 -6.77 -2.95
N ALA A 81 13.15 -7.86 -3.12
CA ALA A 81 13.63 -9.01 -3.88
C ALA A 81 13.93 -8.64 -5.34
N MET A 82 13.08 -7.80 -5.95
CA MET A 82 13.31 -7.28 -7.30
C MET A 82 14.57 -6.40 -7.35
N ASP A 83 14.73 -5.47 -6.42
CA ASP A 83 15.91 -4.60 -6.32
C ASP A 83 17.21 -5.39 -6.07
N GLU A 84 17.11 -6.54 -5.40
CA GLU A 84 18.21 -7.48 -5.17
C GLU A 84 18.57 -8.31 -6.41
N GLY A 85 17.79 -8.21 -7.49
CA GLY A 85 18.06 -8.86 -8.78
C GLY A 85 17.15 -10.02 -9.14
N THR A 86 16.09 -10.28 -8.33
CA THR A 86 15.07 -11.26 -8.72
C THR A 86 14.31 -10.76 -9.95
N PRO A 87 14.16 -11.57 -11.00
CA PRO A 87 13.34 -11.22 -12.15
C PRO A 87 11.94 -10.78 -11.71
N TYR A 88 11.43 -9.70 -12.33
CA TYR A 88 10.18 -9.07 -11.93
C TYR A 88 8.99 -10.05 -11.95
N ASP A 89 8.94 -10.94 -12.93
CA ASP A 89 7.89 -11.95 -13.11
C ASP A 89 7.94 -13.02 -12.01
N ILE A 90 9.12 -13.39 -11.53
CA ILE A 90 9.28 -14.29 -10.38
C ILE A 90 8.81 -13.60 -9.11
N ALA A 91 9.21 -12.35 -8.88
CA ALA A 91 8.80 -11.58 -7.71
C ALA A 91 7.28 -11.35 -7.69
N ASP A 92 6.70 -10.94 -8.83
CA ASP A 92 5.29 -10.63 -8.96
C ASP A 92 4.37 -11.87 -8.82
N ASN A 93 4.82 -13.02 -9.31
CA ASN A 93 4.03 -14.25 -9.23
C ASN A 93 4.29 -15.09 -7.97
N ALA A 94 5.22 -14.69 -7.11
CA ALA A 94 5.59 -15.45 -5.90
C ALA A 94 4.42 -15.68 -4.94
N LEU A 95 3.39 -14.82 -4.99
CA LEU A 95 2.23 -14.85 -4.09
C LEU A 95 0.94 -15.29 -4.78
N ARG A 96 0.99 -15.74 -6.02
CA ARG A 96 -0.20 -16.06 -6.81
C ARG A 96 -1.05 -17.17 -6.18
N ASP A 97 -0.43 -18.15 -5.53
CA ASP A 97 -1.08 -19.32 -4.92
C ASP A 97 -1.70 -19.04 -3.55
N ILE A 98 -1.47 -17.87 -2.96
CA ILE A 98 -2.08 -17.50 -1.66
C ILE A 98 -3.44 -16.80 -1.80
N GLY A 99 -3.96 -16.67 -3.03
CA GLY A 99 -5.35 -16.29 -3.30
C GLY A 99 -5.61 -14.79 -3.36
N PHE A 100 -4.60 -13.95 -3.59
CA PHE A 100 -4.83 -12.52 -3.87
C PHE A 100 -5.54 -12.33 -5.21
N PRO A 101 -6.46 -11.36 -5.31
CA PRO A 101 -7.22 -11.10 -6.55
C PRO A 101 -6.36 -10.53 -7.67
N MET A 102 -5.21 -9.97 -7.35
CA MET A 102 -4.24 -9.40 -8.29
C MET A 102 -2.81 -9.60 -7.78
N THR A 103 -1.86 -9.55 -8.69
CA THR A 103 -0.45 -9.64 -8.32
C THR A 103 0.03 -8.33 -7.65
N PRO A 104 1.16 -8.36 -6.92
CA PRO A 104 1.76 -7.17 -6.29
C PRO A 104 1.94 -5.99 -7.26
N PHE A 105 2.46 -6.23 -8.45
CA PHE A 105 2.69 -5.13 -9.40
C PHE A 105 1.41 -4.69 -10.14
N GLU A 106 0.39 -5.54 -10.24
CA GLU A 106 -0.95 -5.09 -10.66
C GLU A 106 -1.58 -4.15 -9.63
N LEU A 107 -1.43 -4.46 -8.35
CA LEU A 107 -1.87 -3.56 -7.27
C LEU A 107 -1.07 -2.24 -7.28
N PHE A 108 0.24 -2.33 -7.51
CA PHE A 108 1.10 -1.16 -7.64
C PHE A 108 0.67 -0.26 -8.81
N ASP A 109 0.34 -0.83 -9.96
CA ASP A 109 -0.17 -0.09 -11.12
C ASP A 109 -1.53 0.55 -10.85
N LEU A 110 -2.40 -0.13 -10.07
CA LEU A 110 -3.71 0.40 -9.69
C LEU A 110 -3.58 1.62 -8.76
N VAL A 111 -2.66 1.56 -7.81
CA VAL A 111 -2.41 2.63 -6.82
C VAL A 111 -1.60 3.78 -7.44
N GLY A 112 -0.69 3.45 -8.31
CA GLY A 112 0.28 4.33 -8.96
C GLY A 112 1.58 4.51 -8.18
N PRO A 113 2.73 4.56 -8.90
CA PRO A 113 4.07 4.61 -8.30
C PRO A 113 4.28 5.83 -7.40
N GLY A 114 3.72 6.98 -7.75
CA GLY A 114 3.85 8.19 -6.93
C GLY A 114 3.20 8.06 -5.55
N VAL A 115 2.03 7.42 -5.47
CA VAL A 115 1.36 7.14 -4.19
C VAL A 115 2.13 6.09 -3.40
N ALA A 116 2.58 5.01 -4.05
CA ALA A 116 3.35 3.96 -3.41
C ALA A 116 4.68 4.50 -2.83
N LEU A 117 5.38 5.36 -3.56
CA LEU A 117 6.59 6.03 -3.10
C LEU A 117 6.30 6.90 -1.88
N HIS A 118 5.32 7.79 -1.96
CA HIS A 118 4.96 8.70 -0.86
C HIS A 118 4.59 7.94 0.42
N VAL A 119 3.83 6.85 0.30
CA VAL A 119 3.47 6.00 1.45
C VAL A 119 4.72 5.35 2.04
N SER A 120 5.60 4.77 1.21
CA SER A 120 6.84 4.13 1.68
C SER A 120 7.76 5.13 2.38
N GLU A 121 7.96 6.33 1.83
CA GLU A 121 8.74 7.42 2.44
C GLU A 121 8.14 7.86 3.78
N THR A 122 6.83 8.05 3.82
CA THR A 122 6.11 8.42 5.05
C THR A 122 6.29 7.36 6.15
N LEU A 123 6.15 6.09 5.81
CA LEU A 123 6.31 5.00 6.77
C LEU A 123 7.77 4.83 7.19
N ASN A 124 8.72 4.95 6.26
CA ASN A 124 10.16 4.93 6.58
C ASN A 124 10.53 6.04 7.56
N ALA A 125 10.12 7.28 7.29
CA ALA A 125 10.41 8.43 8.13
C ALA A 125 9.82 8.32 9.55
N ASN A 126 8.65 7.69 9.71
CA ASN A 126 7.95 7.62 10.99
C ASN A 126 8.17 6.30 11.75
N LEU A 127 8.44 5.20 11.05
CA LEU A 127 8.51 3.85 11.63
C LEU A 127 9.86 3.17 11.39
N GLY A 128 10.78 3.87 10.69
CA GLY A 128 12.16 3.43 10.51
C GLY A 128 12.41 2.49 9.33
N PRO A 129 13.64 1.96 9.21
CA PRO A 129 14.17 1.29 8.02
C PRO A 129 13.46 -0.04 7.69
N ARG A 130 12.60 -0.52 8.57
CA ARG A 130 11.72 -1.67 8.28
C ARG A 130 10.82 -1.41 7.06
N TYR A 131 10.51 -0.15 6.77
CA TYR A 131 9.76 0.29 5.59
C TYR A 131 10.74 0.90 4.59
N ARG A 132 11.51 0.03 3.92
CA ARG A 132 12.49 0.46 2.94
C ARG A 132 11.80 1.15 1.75
N VAL A 133 12.47 2.18 1.22
CA VAL A 133 12.05 2.84 -0.02
C VAL A 133 12.82 2.22 -1.17
N SER A 134 12.12 1.61 -2.13
CA SER A 134 12.73 0.94 -3.28
C SER A 134 13.37 1.96 -4.23
N PRO A 135 14.66 1.79 -4.58
CA PRO A 135 15.32 2.62 -5.60
C PRO A 135 14.66 2.51 -6.98
N THR A 136 14.13 1.35 -7.31
CA THR A 136 13.38 1.15 -8.56
C THR A 136 12.14 2.02 -8.59
N ILE A 137 11.35 2.04 -7.50
CA ILE A 137 10.14 2.87 -7.43
C ILE A 137 10.49 4.36 -7.51
N GLN A 138 11.56 4.79 -6.86
CA GLN A 138 12.03 6.18 -6.96
C GLN A 138 12.34 6.56 -8.41
N ARG A 139 13.09 5.72 -9.13
CA ARG A 139 13.41 5.96 -10.55
C ARG A 139 12.19 5.98 -11.46
N LEU A 140 11.22 5.09 -11.24
CA LEU A 140 9.96 5.10 -11.98
C LEU A 140 9.25 6.44 -11.85
N VAL A 141 9.15 6.96 -10.62
CA VAL A 141 8.51 8.26 -10.34
C VAL A 141 9.31 9.41 -10.97
N GLU A 142 10.63 9.45 -10.79
CA GLU A 142 11.52 10.48 -11.34
C GLU A 142 11.47 10.55 -12.87
N LYS A 143 11.33 9.40 -13.53
CA LYS A 143 11.24 9.30 -15.00
C LYS A 143 9.82 9.42 -15.53
N GLY A 144 8.82 9.57 -14.65
CA GLY A 144 7.41 9.70 -15.06
C GLY A 144 6.78 8.42 -15.59
N VAL A 145 7.40 7.25 -15.34
CA VAL A 145 6.86 5.95 -15.69
C VAL A 145 5.76 5.60 -14.68
N ARG A 146 4.55 5.37 -15.17
CA ARG A 146 3.35 5.26 -14.32
C ARG A 146 2.90 3.85 -14.04
N THR A 147 3.38 2.87 -14.83
CA THR A 147 2.92 1.47 -14.73
C THR A 147 4.06 0.50 -15.03
N ILE A 148 4.04 -0.66 -14.35
CA ILE A 148 4.93 -1.79 -14.63
C ILE A 148 4.38 -2.64 -15.78
N TYR A 149 3.07 -2.65 -15.97
CA TYR A 149 2.42 -3.33 -17.08
C TYR A 149 1.72 -2.35 -18.02
N ILE A 150 1.72 -2.68 -19.31
CA ILE A 150 0.96 -1.98 -20.36
C ILE A 150 0.13 -2.99 -21.14
N LYS A 151 -0.78 -2.52 -21.99
CA LYS A 151 -1.46 -3.36 -22.97
C LYS A 151 -0.75 -3.23 -24.31
N ASP A 152 -0.47 -4.36 -24.96
CA ASP A 152 0.02 -4.40 -26.33
C ASP A 152 -1.10 -4.11 -27.35
N GLU A 153 -0.76 -4.13 -28.64
CA GLU A 153 -1.71 -3.87 -29.72
C GLU A 153 -2.89 -4.85 -29.76
N SER A 154 -2.73 -6.04 -29.21
CA SER A 154 -3.79 -7.05 -29.08
C SER A 154 -4.66 -6.85 -27.83
N GLY A 155 -4.32 -5.90 -26.97
CA GLY A 155 -4.96 -5.65 -25.68
C GLY A 155 -4.47 -6.59 -24.56
N LYS A 156 -3.47 -7.43 -24.84
CA LYS A 156 -2.86 -8.32 -23.83
C LYS A 156 -1.94 -7.52 -22.90
N LYS A 157 -2.02 -7.83 -21.62
CA LYS A 157 -1.13 -7.25 -20.60
C LYS A 157 0.30 -7.78 -20.79
N VAL A 158 1.25 -6.88 -20.99
CA VAL A 158 2.68 -7.15 -21.16
C VAL A 158 3.49 -6.22 -20.27
N PRO A 159 4.73 -6.58 -19.92
CA PRO A 159 5.61 -5.69 -19.18
C PRO A 159 5.88 -4.41 -19.94
N ASN A 160 5.95 -3.29 -19.22
CA ASN A 160 6.34 -2.01 -19.77
C ASN A 160 7.87 -1.97 -19.96
N PRO A 161 8.40 -1.87 -21.19
CA PRO A 161 9.84 -1.85 -21.43
C PRO A 161 10.56 -0.70 -20.70
N ASP A 162 9.90 0.48 -20.61
CA ASP A 162 10.46 1.63 -19.91
C ASP A 162 10.59 1.36 -18.41
N ALA A 163 9.62 0.65 -17.82
CA ALA A 163 9.71 0.23 -16.42
C ALA A 163 10.84 -0.79 -16.21
N LEU A 164 10.93 -1.81 -17.08
CA LEU A 164 11.97 -2.83 -16.98
C LEU A 164 13.38 -2.24 -17.09
N ALA A 165 13.57 -1.23 -17.94
CA ALA A 165 14.85 -0.54 -18.10
C ALA A 165 15.31 0.22 -16.84
N LEU A 166 14.37 0.57 -15.96
CA LEU A 166 14.63 1.31 -14.72
C LEU A 166 14.76 0.42 -13.48
N MET A 167 14.49 -0.88 -13.61
CA MET A 167 14.63 -1.82 -12.50
C MET A 167 16.08 -1.96 -12.04
N GLU A 168 16.27 -2.13 -10.73
CA GLU A 168 17.58 -2.37 -10.15
C GLU A 168 18.14 -3.70 -10.67
N LYS A 169 19.42 -3.70 -10.94
CA LYS A 169 20.16 -4.91 -11.39
C LYS A 169 21.04 -5.42 -10.24
N GLY A 170 20.37 -5.86 -9.18
CA GLY A 170 21.05 -6.53 -8.07
C GLY A 170 21.67 -7.88 -8.53
N ASN A 171 22.50 -8.44 -7.68
CA ASN A 171 23.24 -9.68 -7.95
C ASN A 171 22.93 -10.78 -6.93
N ASN A 172 21.86 -10.65 -6.19
CA ASN A 172 21.41 -11.61 -5.17
C ASN A 172 19.95 -12.03 -5.39
N PRO A 173 19.60 -12.67 -6.52
CA PRO A 173 18.23 -13.04 -6.83
C PRO A 173 17.70 -14.10 -5.86
N SER A 174 16.44 -13.99 -5.52
CA SER A 174 15.68 -14.95 -4.72
C SER A 174 14.84 -15.86 -5.63
N THR A 175 14.58 -17.09 -5.17
CA THR A 175 13.56 -17.95 -5.79
C THR A 175 12.15 -17.47 -5.42
N ALA A 176 11.12 -17.87 -6.18
CA ALA A 176 9.72 -17.54 -5.86
C ALA A 176 9.33 -17.95 -4.43
N GLU A 177 9.78 -19.12 -3.98
CA GLU A 177 9.52 -19.63 -2.62
C GLU A 177 10.20 -18.77 -1.55
N GLN A 178 11.43 -18.29 -1.80
CA GLN A 178 12.11 -17.37 -0.89
C GLN A 178 11.41 -16.03 -0.78
N VAL A 179 10.97 -15.46 -1.93
CA VAL A 179 10.20 -14.21 -1.97
C VAL A 179 8.90 -14.37 -1.18
N LYS A 180 8.15 -15.44 -1.44
CA LYS A 180 6.93 -15.78 -0.71
C LYS A 180 7.15 -15.87 0.79
N ASN A 181 8.17 -16.62 1.21
CA ASN A 181 8.49 -16.80 2.62
C ASN A 181 8.90 -15.49 3.31
N ARG A 182 9.62 -14.60 2.62
CA ARG A 182 9.95 -13.25 3.12
C ARG A 182 8.69 -12.44 3.33
N ALA A 183 7.83 -12.36 2.33
CA ALA A 183 6.58 -11.59 2.38
C ALA A 183 5.64 -12.08 3.49
N LEU A 184 5.49 -13.40 3.68
CA LEU A 184 4.62 -13.97 4.71
C LEU A 184 5.15 -13.81 6.13
N LYS A 185 6.45 -13.52 6.32
CA LYS A 185 7.09 -13.28 7.63
C LYS A 185 7.24 -11.80 7.97
N ALA A 186 6.94 -10.92 7.02
CA ALA A 186 7.09 -9.47 7.18
C ALA A 186 6.03 -8.86 8.09
#